data_c5b2381f29e13059a56f5ce03afd322a
#
_entry.id   c5b2381f29e13059a56f5ce03afd322a
#
_cell.length_a   1.000
_cell.length_b   1.000
_cell.length_c   1.000
_cell.angle_alpha   90.00
_cell.angle_beta   90.00
_cell.angle_gamma   90.00
#
_symmetry.space_group_name_H-M   'P 1'
#
loop_
_entity.id
_entity.type
_entity.pdbx_description
1 polymer ?
#
loop_
_entity_poly.entity_id
_entity_poly.type
_entity_poly.pdbx_seq_one_letter_code
_entity_poly.pdbx_strand_id
1 'polypeptide(L)'
;MRKAVGSLIVALVLSACSSSKSGSSDGRTGVDEPLVIKIKSSTSGTALAQFIPGKLPASALPDVGTGGSISTNTDASVSSTLKASLQYSESKVYQGQANIAFNGNTSADVSAVGLALENLGTGYWVVPVGAIDGATMLPTWNATADFGTQVPEGFRNLQYVAIDGNGNAGTLQSQKICMASRVPDGYQGCVANPKTPATVISLSWDTNVDLDLQVMDPSGRLIESKNPATVDLDAGATLPTDAGRIDRDSNSYCSIDNIRYENLVWQNVAPKGRYGIYVNLFDACKLSSVRFNVQVYSAVDTDAGTKVLHSWYSADGVLLDFQANGGSNIGLFVTEFDFQ
;
A
#
# COMPACT_ATOMS: atom_id res chain seq x y z
N MET A 1 3.63 47.05 -58.60
CA MET A 1 4.02 47.33 -57.21
C MET A 1 3.67 46.12 -56.36
N ARG A 2 4.63 45.28 -56.04
CA ARG A 2 4.47 44.10 -55.19
C ARG A 2 4.98 44.46 -53.80
N LYS A 3 4.12 44.42 -52.80
CA LYS A 3 4.50 44.53 -51.37
C LYS A 3 4.86 43.16 -50.85
N ALA A 4 6.11 43.02 -50.40
CA ALA A 4 6.62 41.86 -49.66
C ALA A 4 6.08 41.92 -48.22
N VAL A 5 5.48 40.83 -47.75
CA VAL A 5 5.07 40.63 -46.35
C VAL A 5 6.18 39.77 -45.73
N GLY A 6 6.96 40.41 -44.85
CA GLY A 6 8.00 39.72 -44.06
C GLY A 6 7.38 38.87 -42.95
N SER A 7 7.66 37.59 -42.96
CA SER A 7 7.29 36.65 -41.88
C SER A 7 8.33 36.74 -40.76
N LEU A 8 7.89 37.21 -39.60
CA LEU A 8 8.67 37.23 -38.38
C LEU A 8 8.65 35.86 -37.72
N ILE A 9 9.72 35.10 -37.80
CA ILE A 9 9.89 33.85 -37.06
C ILE A 9 10.35 34.19 -35.64
N VAL A 10 9.48 34.04 -34.67
CA VAL A 10 9.84 34.08 -33.26
C VAL A 10 10.39 32.72 -32.86
N ALA A 11 11.70 32.63 -32.70
CA ALA A 11 12.35 31.46 -32.13
C ALA A 11 12.09 31.41 -30.62
N LEU A 12 11.28 30.47 -30.16
CA LEU A 12 11.09 30.17 -28.74
C LEU A 12 12.32 29.37 -28.28
N VAL A 13 13.22 30.03 -27.53
CA VAL A 13 14.31 29.35 -26.81
C VAL A 13 13.71 28.67 -25.59
N LEU A 14 13.54 27.36 -25.66
CA LEU A 14 13.22 26.52 -24.50
C LEU A 14 14.52 26.42 -23.66
N SER A 15 14.65 27.25 -22.63
CA SER A 15 15.61 27.03 -21.55
C SER A 15 15.25 25.78 -20.80
N ALA A 16 15.98 24.70 -21.06
CA ALA A 16 15.96 23.52 -20.20
C ALA A 16 16.58 23.90 -18.85
N CYS A 17 15.76 24.12 -17.83
CA CYS A 17 16.20 24.17 -16.45
C CYS A 17 16.67 22.77 -16.05
N SER A 18 17.98 22.50 -16.21
CA SER A 18 18.64 21.42 -15.52
C SER A 18 18.67 21.78 -14.03
N SER A 19 17.80 21.20 -13.24
CA SER A 19 17.92 21.24 -11.79
C SER A 19 19.15 20.44 -11.40
N SER A 20 20.28 21.12 -11.25
CA SER A 20 21.43 20.62 -10.52
C SER A 20 20.97 20.38 -9.09
N LYS A 21 20.78 19.12 -8.70
CA LYS A 21 20.72 18.73 -7.30
C LYS A 21 22.05 19.16 -6.68
N SER A 22 22.03 20.22 -5.89
CA SER A 22 23.11 20.52 -4.96
C SER A 22 23.12 19.37 -3.94
N GLY A 23 24.00 18.41 -4.14
CA GLY A 23 24.31 17.39 -3.18
C GLY A 23 24.86 18.07 -1.94
N SER A 24 24.08 18.14 -0.88
CA SER A 24 24.59 18.27 0.47
C SER A 24 25.44 17.02 0.72
N SER A 25 26.75 17.17 0.71
CA SER A 25 27.71 16.15 1.10
C SER A 25 27.70 16.00 2.63
N ASP A 26 26.58 15.53 3.19
CA ASP A 26 26.63 14.80 4.44
C ASP A 26 27.28 13.47 4.12
N GLY A 27 28.41 13.18 4.71
CA GLY A 27 29.24 11.99 4.49
C GLY A 27 28.59 10.67 4.93
N ARG A 28 27.30 10.53 4.73
CA ARG A 28 26.52 9.30 4.77
C ARG A 28 26.50 8.75 3.37
N THR A 29 27.29 7.73 3.14
CA THR A 29 27.09 6.83 2.00
C THR A 29 25.60 6.48 1.98
N GLY A 30 24.88 6.89 0.93
CA GLY A 30 23.44 6.69 0.81
C GLY A 30 23.09 5.23 0.93
N VAL A 31 22.61 4.86 2.10
CA VAL A 31 21.93 3.59 2.31
C VAL A 31 20.53 3.85 1.87
N ASP A 32 20.13 3.29 0.74
CA ASP A 32 18.76 3.36 0.29
C ASP A 32 17.86 2.75 1.39
N GLU A 33 17.07 3.61 2.05
CA GLU A 33 15.98 3.13 2.91
C GLU A 33 15.19 2.10 2.10
N PRO A 34 14.84 0.94 2.66
CA PRO A 34 14.09 -0.02 1.89
C PRO A 34 12.76 0.61 1.46
N LEU A 35 12.54 0.67 0.15
CA LEU A 35 11.28 1.11 -0.45
C LEU A 35 10.11 0.19 -0.08
N VAL A 36 10.40 -0.88 0.65
CA VAL A 36 9.50 -1.99 0.96
C VAL A 36 8.69 -1.72 2.22
N ILE A 37 9.34 -1.28 3.30
CA ILE A 37 8.68 -0.98 4.56
C ILE A 37 9.42 0.17 5.26
N LYS A 38 8.68 1.13 5.78
CA LYS A 38 9.17 2.23 6.58
C LYS A 38 8.55 2.18 7.96
N ILE A 39 9.38 2.08 9.00
CA ILE A 39 8.92 1.98 10.38
C ILE A 39 9.13 3.31 11.11
N LYS A 40 8.10 3.71 11.85
CA LYS A 40 8.13 4.86 12.76
C LYS A 40 7.87 4.34 14.18
N SER A 41 8.68 4.75 15.15
CA SER A 41 8.37 4.49 16.56
C SER A 41 7.24 5.40 17.01
N SER A 42 6.25 4.83 17.69
CA SER A 42 5.15 5.57 18.34
C SER A 42 5.31 5.70 19.86
N THR A 43 6.45 5.26 20.41
CA THR A 43 6.72 5.49 21.82
C THR A 43 6.94 6.97 22.10
N SER A 44 6.34 7.48 23.16
CA SER A 44 6.41 8.90 23.61
C SER A 44 7.78 9.27 24.23
N GLY A 45 8.86 8.83 23.58
CA GLY A 45 10.24 9.08 23.98
C GLY A 45 11.05 9.71 22.85
N THR A 46 12.23 10.20 23.18
CA THR A 46 13.16 10.84 22.23
C THR A 46 13.83 9.87 21.24
N ALA A 47 13.65 8.56 21.41
CA ALA A 47 14.26 7.56 20.57
C ALA A 47 13.35 7.20 19.38
N LEU A 48 13.83 7.47 18.18
CA LEU A 48 13.14 7.14 16.92
C LEU A 48 13.55 5.75 16.45
N ALA A 49 12.67 5.09 15.68
CA ALA A 49 13.05 3.91 14.95
C ALA A 49 14.18 4.23 13.96
N GLN A 50 15.19 3.37 13.91
CA GLN A 50 16.37 3.53 13.06
C GLN A 50 16.46 2.41 12.05
N PHE A 51 16.78 2.75 10.81
CA PHE A 51 17.11 1.77 9.78
C PHE A 51 18.59 1.40 9.84
N ILE A 52 18.90 0.10 9.87
CA ILE A 52 20.25 -0.44 9.88
C ILE A 52 20.43 -1.34 8.66
N PRO A 53 21.45 -1.06 7.80
CA PRO A 53 21.76 -1.92 6.67
C PRO A 53 22.25 -3.29 7.12
N GLY A 54 21.95 -4.32 6.35
CA GLY A 54 22.39 -5.67 6.61
C GLY A 54 21.29 -6.60 7.08
N LYS A 55 21.66 -7.76 7.56
CA LYS A 55 20.70 -8.78 8.00
C LYS A 55 20.27 -8.53 9.45
N LEU A 56 19.00 -8.82 9.72
CA LEU A 56 18.49 -8.84 11.08
C LEU A 56 19.33 -9.80 11.93
N PRO A 57 19.87 -9.36 13.09
CA PRO A 57 20.62 -10.25 13.97
C PRO A 57 19.70 -11.37 14.43
N ALA A 58 20.08 -12.61 14.18
CA ALA A 58 19.27 -13.76 14.51
C ALA A 58 20.13 -14.92 14.95
N SER A 59 19.65 -15.68 15.94
CA SER A 59 20.17 -17.03 16.13
C SER A 59 19.81 -17.89 14.93
N ALA A 60 20.70 -18.77 14.53
CA ALA A 60 20.33 -19.82 13.59
C ALA A 60 19.08 -20.55 14.14
N LEU A 61 18.02 -20.64 13.35
CA LEU A 61 16.92 -21.55 13.65
C LEU A 61 17.53 -22.96 13.73
N PRO A 62 17.12 -23.79 14.69
CA PRO A 62 17.53 -25.19 14.67
C PRO A 62 17.11 -25.79 13.33
N ASP A 63 18.08 -26.34 12.63
CA ASP A 63 17.93 -26.91 11.29
C ASP A 63 16.89 -28.04 11.32
N VAL A 64 15.72 -27.80 10.75
CA VAL A 64 14.77 -28.87 10.47
C VAL A 64 15.14 -29.45 9.11
N GLY A 65 16.20 -30.22 9.12
CA GLY A 65 16.63 -31.19 8.15
C GLY A 65 16.30 -30.96 6.66
N THR A 66 17.01 -30.06 6.00
CA THR A 66 17.28 -30.14 4.56
C THR A 66 18.65 -29.49 4.31
N GLY A 67 19.63 -30.29 3.92
CA GLY A 67 21.05 -29.92 3.77
C GLY A 67 21.29 -28.75 2.82
N GLY A 68 21.52 -27.59 3.37
CA GLY A 68 22.00 -26.39 2.71
C GLY A 68 22.89 -25.62 3.68
N SER A 69 24.15 -25.42 3.31
CA SER A 69 25.15 -24.72 4.12
C SER A 69 24.73 -23.26 4.36
N ILE A 70 24.41 -22.94 5.61
CA ILE A 70 24.08 -21.55 6.02
C ILE A 70 25.39 -20.91 6.51
N SER A 71 25.78 -19.81 5.85
CA SER A 71 26.86 -18.95 6.32
C SER A 71 26.40 -18.25 7.61
N THR A 72 26.89 -18.72 8.73
CA THR A 72 26.67 -18.14 10.05
C THR A 72 27.50 -16.86 10.19
N ASN A 73 26.85 -15.73 10.40
CA ASN A 73 27.54 -14.54 10.93
C ASN A 73 27.81 -14.81 12.42
N THR A 74 29.07 -15.11 12.76
CA THR A 74 29.51 -15.69 14.06
C THR A 74 29.69 -14.64 15.16
N ASP A 75 29.31 -13.38 14.99
CA ASP A 75 29.66 -12.32 15.93
C ASP A 75 28.54 -11.83 16.89
N ALA A 76 27.34 -12.39 16.83
CA ALA A 76 26.30 -12.09 17.79
C ALA A 76 26.03 -13.30 18.68
N SER A 77 26.29 -13.18 19.99
CA SER A 77 25.89 -14.21 20.95
C SER A 77 24.38 -14.26 21.07
N VAL A 78 23.81 -15.45 20.93
CA VAL A 78 22.37 -15.64 21.07
C VAL A 78 22.02 -15.84 22.53
N SER A 79 21.13 -14.98 23.06
CA SER A 79 20.58 -15.13 24.40
C SER A 79 19.15 -15.67 24.33
N SER A 80 18.94 -16.88 24.84
CA SER A 80 17.59 -17.49 24.93
C SER A 80 16.66 -16.77 25.90
N THR A 81 17.17 -15.84 26.69
CA THR A 81 16.40 -15.07 27.68
C THR A 81 15.76 -13.83 27.09
N LEU A 82 16.32 -13.28 25.99
CA LEU A 82 15.77 -12.10 25.32
C LEU A 82 14.56 -12.49 24.45
N LYS A 83 13.40 -11.97 24.81
CA LYS A 83 12.14 -12.28 24.12
C LYS A 83 11.41 -11.00 23.73
N ALA A 84 10.78 -11.01 22.58
CA ALA A 84 9.81 -10.04 22.15
C ALA A 84 8.53 -10.76 21.72
N SER A 85 7.38 -10.14 21.97
CA SER A 85 6.09 -10.55 21.40
C SER A 85 5.66 -9.53 20.37
N LEU A 86 4.86 -9.96 19.40
CA LEU A 86 4.19 -9.10 18.44
C LEU A 86 2.70 -9.33 18.53
N GLN A 87 1.96 -8.26 18.78
CA GLN A 87 0.52 -8.21 18.66
C GLN A 87 0.20 -7.50 17.35
N TYR A 88 -0.52 -8.19 16.49
CA TYR A 88 -0.91 -7.72 15.17
C TYR A 88 -2.33 -8.18 14.89
N SER A 89 -3.22 -7.23 14.68
CA SER A 89 -4.66 -7.50 14.57
C SER A 89 -5.16 -7.61 13.13
N GLU A 90 -4.37 -7.14 12.16
CA GLU A 90 -4.83 -7.10 10.78
C GLU A 90 -4.52 -8.40 10.04
N SER A 91 -5.55 -9.01 9.46
CA SER A 91 -5.39 -10.24 8.67
C SER A 91 -4.77 -9.97 7.30
N LYS A 92 -4.85 -8.74 6.81
CA LYS A 92 -4.42 -8.33 5.48
C LYS A 92 -3.89 -6.89 5.49
N VAL A 93 -2.78 -6.66 4.79
CA VAL A 93 -2.19 -5.36 4.52
C VAL A 93 -2.19 -5.13 3.01
N TYR A 94 -2.43 -3.91 2.58
CA TYR A 94 -2.40 -3.58 1.17
C TYR A 94 -1.09 -2.90 0.77
N GLN A 95 -0.66 -3.12 -0.45
CA GLN A 95 0.45 -2.38 -1.04
C GLN A 95 0.17 -0.87 -0.95
N GLY A 96 1.15 -0.11 -0.42
CA GLY A 96 1.00 1.33 -0.22
C GLY A 96 0.17 1.73 1.02
N GLN A 97 -0.32 0.78 1.83
CA GLN A 97 -1.01 1.10 3.08
C GLN A 97 -0.02 1.62 4.11
N ALA A 98 -0.40 2.71 4.78
CA ALA A 98 0.42 3.38 5.79
C ALA A 98 -0.16 3.20 7.19
N ASN A 99 0.66 3.55 8.20
CA ASN A 99 0.28 3.59 9.62
C ASN A 99 -0.24 2.28 10.19
N ILE A 100 0.21 1.14 9.69
CA ILE A 100 -0.11 -0.18 10.26
C ILE A 100 0.55 -0.32 11.62
N ALA A 101 -0.24 -0.52 12.65
CA ALA A 101 0.24 -0.60 14.02
C ALA A 101 0.83 -1.97 14.34
N PHE A 102 2.03 -1.96 14.90
CA PHE A 102 2.66 -3.11 15.54
C PHE A 102 2.97 -2.77 16.99
N ASN A 103 2.66 -3.66 17.88
CA ASN A 103 2.98 -3.48 19.29
C ASN A 103 3.26 -4.83 19.97
N GLY A 104 3.80 -4.77 21.17
CA GLY A 104 4.06 -5.97 21.95
C GLY A 104 4.83 -5.66 23.22
N ASN A 105 5.19 -6.72 23.90
CA ASN A 105 5.98 -6.69 25.13
C ASN A 105 7.33 -7.36 24.91
N THR A 106 8.30 -7.02 25.75
CA THR A 106 9.62 -7.64 25.74
C THR A 106 10.00 -8.14 27.14
N SER A 107 11.01 -9.02 27.24
CA SER A 107 11.67 -9.27 28.52
C SER A 107 12.42 -8.02 29.00
N ALA A 108 12.70 -7.95 30.33
CA ALA A 108 13.21 -6.75 31.00
C ALA A 108 14.55 -6.22 30.45
N ASP A 109 15.41 -7.12 29.96
CA ASP A 109 16.76 -6.78 29.50
C ASP A 109 16.82 -6.31 28.03
N VAL A 110 15.67 -6.20 27.37
CA VAL A 110 15.59 -5.80 25.96
C VAL A 110 15.58 -4.27 25.86
N SER A 111 16.43 -3.74 24.99
CA SER A 111 16.54 -2.31 24.70
C SER A 111 15.81 -1.91 23.42
N ALA A 112 15.69 -2.84 22.47
CA ALA A 112 15.05 -2.59 21.19
C ALA A 112 14.49 -3.88 20.56
N VAL A 113 13.59 -3.70 19.58
CA VAL A 113 13.09 -4.78 18.72
C VAL A 113 13.52 -4.52 17.29
N GLY A 114 14.23 -5.48 16.70
CA GLY A 114 14.57 -5.47 15.28
C GLY A 114 13.41 -6.01 14.44
N LEU A 115 13.08 -5.35 13.31
CA LEU A 115 12.01 -5.71 12.39
C LEU A 115 12.49 -5.76 10.96
N ALA A 116 12.14 -6.79 10.20
CA ALA A 116 12.42 -6.89 8.77
C ALA A 116 11.33 -7.72 8.05
N LEU A 117 11.16 -7.49 6.75
CA LEU A 117 10.45 -8.44 5.89
C LEU A 117 11.44 -9.47 5.34
N GLU A 118 11.09 -10.73 5.49
CA GLU A 118 11.93 -11.83 5.04
C GLU A 118 12.25 -11.75 3.55
N ASN A 119 13.54 -11.80 3.19
CA ASN A 119 14.06 -11.73 1.82
C ASN A 119 13.67 -10.46 1.04
N LEU A 120 13.27 -9.38 1.74
CA LEU A 120 12.92 -8.10 1.14
C LEU A 120 13.66 -6.95 1.81
N GLY A 121 14.14 -6.00 1.00
CA GLY A 121 14.89 -4.85 1.47
C GLY A 121 16.37 -5.14 1.73
N THR A 122 17.11 -4.11 2.10
CA THR A 122 18.57 -4.11 2.27
C THR A 122 19.02 -4.03 3.73
N GLY A 123 18.07 -4.04 4.66
CA GLY A 123 18.34 -3.90 6.09
C GLY A 123 17.14 -4.21 6.96
N TYR A 124 17.20 -3.74 8.19
CA TYR A 124 16.15 -3.90 9.17
C TYR A 124 15.95 -2.62 10.00
N TRP A 125 14.79 -2.53 10.61
CA TRP A 125 14.44 -1.42 11.49
C TRP A 125 14.66 -1.81 12.95
N VAL A 126 15.21 -0.91 13.74
CA VAL A 126 15.38 -1.04 15.19
C VAL A 126 14.40 -0.09 15.87
N VAL A 127 13.45 -0.66 16.60
CA VAL A 127 12.43 0.06 17.36
C VAL A 127 12.80 0.05 18.84
N PRO A 128 13.02 1.21 19.48
CA PRO A 128 13.37 1.24 20.89
C PRO A 128 12.20 0.76 21.75
N VAL A 129 12.52 0.14 22.88
CA VAL A 129 11.56 -0.28 23.90
C VAL A 129 11.10 0.95 24.70
N GLY A 130 9.82 0.99 25.04
CA GLY A 130 9.16 2.06 25.79
C GLY A 130 8.94 1.74 27.27
N ALA A 131 7.88 2.32 27.83
CA ALA A 131 7.55 2.17 29.23
C ALA A 131 7.12 0.75 29.60
N ILE A 132 7.21 0.43 30.87
CA ILE A 132 6.69 -0.82 31.45
C ILE A 132 5.16 -0.75 31.46
N ASP A 133 4.51 -1.76 30.94
CA ASP A 133 3.08 -1.96 31.04
C ASP A 133 2.68 -2.32 32.47
N GLY A 134 1.73 -1.58 33.06
CA GLY A 134 1.34 -1.76 34.47
C GLY A 134 0.60 -3.09 34.73
N ALA A 135 0.04 -3.74 33.73
CA ALA A 135 -0.68 -5.00 33.90
C ALA A 135 0.26 -6.20 33.75
N THR A 136 1.16 -6.16 32.78
CA THR A 136 2.10 -7.28 32.52
C THR A 136 3.43 -7.14 33.26
N MET A 137 3.74 -5.93 33.77
CA MET A 137 5.04 -5.57 34.36
C MET A 137 6.22 -5.77 33.38
N LEU A 138 5.96 -5.76 32.08
CA LEU A 138 6.97 -5.94 31.02
C LEU A 138 7.11 -4.65 30.22
N PRO A 139 8.33 -4.35 29.72
CA PRO A 139 8.53 -3.25 28.79
C PRO A 139 7.70 -3.44 27.51
N THR A 140 7.14 -2.36 26.98
CA THR A 140 6.36 -2.35 25.73
C THR A 140 7.18 -1.79 24.58
N TRP A 141 6.82 -2.15 23.38
CA TRP A 141 7.29 -1.50 22.17
C TRP A 141 6.12 -1.23 21.23
N ASN A 142 6.18 -0.13 20.51
CA ASN A 142 5.14 0.30 19.59
C ASN A 142 5.79 0.91 18.35
N ALA A 143 5.27 0.55 17.20
CA ALA A 143 5.69 1.09 15.91
C ALA A 143 4.50 1.20 14.97
N THR A 144 4.60 2.08 14.00
CA THR A 144 3.75 2.09 12.81
C THR A 144 4.59 1.80 11.57
N ALA A 145 4.05 1.02 10.66
CA ALA A 145 4.69 0.66 9.41
C ALA A 145 3.93 1.25 8.22
N ASP A 146 4.67 1.86 7.30
CA ASP A 146 4.18 2.22 5.97
C ASP A 146 4.72 1.18 4.99
N PHE A 147 3.84 0.46 4.31
CA PHE A 147 4.23 -0.55 3.32
C PHE A 147 4.32 0.09 1.94
N GLY A 148 5.42 -0.18 1.23
CA GLY A 148 5.63 0.32 -0.12
C GLY A 148 4.68 -0.35 -1.14
N THR A 149 4.44 0.33 -2.26
CA THR A 149 3.66 -0.23 -3.38
C THR A 149 4.39 -1.34 -4.13
N GLN A 150 5.68 -1.51 -3.88
CA GLN A 150 6.53 -2.52 -4.52
C GLN A 150 6.68 -3.80 -3.69
N VAL A 151 6.06 -3.89 -2.52
CA VAL A 151 6.05 -5.15 -1.77
C VAL A 151 5.28 -6.18 -2.59
N PRO A 152 5.89 -7.29 -2.96
CA PRO A 152 5.18 -8.30 -3.73
C PRO A 152 3.99 -8.85 -2.95
N GLU A 153 2.87 -9.06 -3.62
CA GLU A 153 1.68 -9.68 -3.05
C GLU A 153 1.94 -11.11 -2.57
N GLY A 154 1.00 -11.65 -1.82
CA GLY A 154 1.07 -12.97 -1.24
C GLY A 154 1.45 -12.94 0.23
N PHE A 155 1.65 -14.12 0.79
CA PHE A 155 2.12 -14.24 2.17
C PHE A 155 3.57 -13.80 2.30
N ARG A 156 3.84 -12.94 3.29
CA ARG A 156 5.17 -12.49 3.68
C ARG A 156 5.39 -12.77 5.15
N ASN A 157 6.62 -13.04 5.54
CA ASN A 157 6.98 -13.17 6.93
C ASN A 157 7.59 -11.85 7.42
N LEU A 158 6.90 -11.21 8.36
CA LEU A 158 7.49 -10.15 9.16
C LEU A 158 8.34 -10.81 10.24
N GLN A 159 9.64 -10.64 10.15
CA GLN A 159 10.60 -11.15 11.12
C GLN A 159 10.85 -10.11 12.20
N TYR A 160 10.99 -10.57 13.45
CA TYR A 160 11.31 -9.69 14.56
C TYR A 160 12.18 -10.40 15.59
N VAL A 161 13.01 -9.62 16.27
CA VAL A 161 13.96 -10.12 17.27
C VAL A 161 14.15 -9.11 18.40
N ALA A 162 14.27 -9.60 19.64
CA ALA A 162 14.63 -8.78 20.79
C ALA A 162 16.15 -8.51 20.79
N ILE A 163 16.57 -7.29 21.10
CA ILE A 163 17.97 -6.85 21.11
C ILE A 163 18.25 -6.17 22.46
N ASP A 164 19.31 -6.55 23.17
CA ASP A 164 19.74 -5.90 24.41
C ASP A 164 20.61 -4.66 24.17
N GLY A 165 21.01 -3.98 25.24
CA GLY A 165 21.86 -2.79 25.17
C GLY A 165 23.30 -3.06 24.70
N ASN A 166 23.74 -4.30 24.63
CA ASN A 166 25.05 -4.71 24.15
C ASN A 166 25.03 -5.19 22.69
N GLY A 167 23.82 -5.21 22.06
CA GLY A 167 23.64 -5.71 20.70
C GLY A 167 23.44 -7.22 20.59
N ASN A 168 23.33 -7.95 21.70
CA ASN A 168 22.98 -9.36 21.67
C ASN A 168 21.53 -9.55 21.25
N ALA A 169 21.26 -10.55 20.42
CA ALA A 169 19.92 -10.83 19.92
C ALA A 169 19.29 -12.07 20.58
N GLY A 170 18.00 -12.02 20.75
CA GLY A 170 17.19 -13.17 21.14
C GLY A 170 16.90 -14.12 19.98
N THR A 171 15.96 -15.03 20.18
CA THR A 171 15.51 -15.93 19.12
C THR A 171 14.69 -15.15 18.09
N LEU A 172 15.01 -15.33 16.81
CA LEU A 172 14.25 -14.79 15.69
C LEU A 172 12.82 -15.34 15.72
N GLN A 173 11.87 -14.44 15.65
CA GLN A 173 10.44 -14.75 15.54
C GLN A 173 9.94 -14.32 14.16
N SER A 174 8.83 -14.90 13.74
CA SER A 174 8.22 -14.61 12.45
C SER A 174 6.71 -14.59 12.56
N GLN A 175 6.11 -13.54 12.01
CA GLN A 175 4.66 -13.39 11.87
C GLN A 175 4.30 -13.37 10.40
N LYS A 176 3.45 -14.31 9.99
CA LYS A 176 2.93 -14.35 8.62
C LYS A 176 1.91 -13.25 8.45
N ILE A 177 2.14 -12.37 7.47
CA ILE A 177 1.22 -11.31 7.05
C ILE A 177 0.79 -11.53 5.60
N CYS A 178 -0.45 -11.15 5.31
CA CYS A 178 -1.00 -11.21 3.96
C CYS A 178 -0.82 -9.87 3.29
N MET A 179 -0.04 -9.80 2.23
CA MET A 179 0.13 -8.60 1.40
C MET A 179 -0.81 -8.67 0.20
N ALA A 180 -1.74 -7.73 0.12
CA ALA A 180 -2.71 -7.64 -0.98
C ALA A 180 -2.32 -6.56 -1.98
N SER A 181 -2.57 -6.82 -3.25
CA SER A 181 -2.47 -5.85 -4.33
C SER A 181 -3.45 -4.68 -4.14
N ARG A 182 -3.07 -3.49 -4.60
CA ARG A 182 -3.95 -2.32 -4.73
C ARG A 182 -5.06 -2.56 -5.75
N VAL A 183 -4.67 -3.05 -6.91
CA VAL A 183 -5.61 -3.45 -7.96
C VAL A 183 -5.89 -4.94 -7.75
N PRO A 184 -7.15 -5.38 -7.74
CA PRO A 184 -7.48 -6.78 -7.55
C PRO A 184 -7.14 -7.60 -8.79
N ASP A 185 -5.87 -7.87 -9.00
CA ASP A 185 -5.31 -8.58 -10.14
C ASP A 185 -5.50 -10.11 -10.10
N GLY A 186 -6.25 -10.60 -9.11
CA GLY A 186 -6.41 -12.02 -8.80
C GLY A 186 -5.42 -12.51 -7.76
N TYR A 187 -4.35 -11.80 -7.53
CA TYR A 187 -3.39 -12.03 -6.45
C TYR A 187 -3.76 -11.22 -5.21
N GLN A 188 -5.00 -11.20 -4.79
CA GLN A 188 -5.35 -10.61 -3.49
C GLN A 188 -4.67 -11.37 -2.33
N GLY A 189 -3.56 -11.94 -2.66
CA GLY A 189 -2.40 -12.38 -1.95
C GLY A 189 -2.56 -13.59 -1.07
N CYS A 190 -3.78 -13.91 -0.66
CA CYS A 190 -3.96 -14.78 0.49
C CYS A 190 -5.03 -15.82 0.28
N VAL A 191 -5.42 -16.02 -0.96
CA VAL A 191 -6.37 -17.06 -1.38
C VAL A 191 -5.61 -18.11 -2.20
N ALA A 192 -5.86 -19.36 -1.93
CA ALA A 192 -5.38 -20.42 -2.82
C ALA A 192 -6.08 -20.28 -4.17
N ASN A 193 -5.31 -20.31 -5.27
CA ASN A 193 -5.80 -20.19 -6.65
C ASN A 193 -6.59 -18.89 -6.92
N PRO A 194 -5.97 -17.72 -6.81
CA PRO A 194 -6.61 -16.46 -7.12
C PRO A 194 -7.04 -16.42 -8.59
N LYS A 195 -8.23 -15.92 -8.85
CA LYS A 195 -8.74 -15.72 -10.21
C LYS A 195 -8.57 -14.26 -10.59
N THR A 196 -7.82 -13.98 -11.64
CA THR A 196 -7.69 -12.63 -12.21
C THR A 196 -9.05 -12.17 -12.71
N PRO A 197 -9.59 -11.03 -12.24
CA PRO A 197 -10.85 -10.49 -12.75
C PRO A 197 -10.69 -10.11 -14.21
N ALA A 198 -11.79 -10.16 -14.97
CA ALA A 198 -11.76 -9.83 -16.39
C ALA A 198 -11.61 -8.33 -16.63
N THR A 199 -12.21 -7.50 -15.77
CA THR A 199 -12.22 -6.04 -15.91
C THR A 199 -12.16 -5.38 -14.54
N VAL A 200 -11.37 -4.30 -14.44
CA VAL A 200 -11.30 -3.44 -13.24
C VAL A 200 -11.27 -1.98 -13.66
N ILE A 201 -12.10 -1.17 -13.01
CA ILE A 201 -11.99 0.29 -13.02
C ILE A 201 -11.46 0.67 -11.64
N SER A 202 -10.29 1.29 -11.58
CA SER A 202 -9.58 1.62 -10.35
C SER A 202 -9.44 3.13 -10.19
N LEU A 203 -9.84 3.64 -9.04
CA LEU A 203 -9.54 4.98 -8.56
C LEU A 203 -8.48 4.90 -7.47
N SER A 204 -7.47 5.76 -7.53
CA SER A 204 -6.46 5.90 -6.46
C SER A 204 -6.10 7.35 -6.22
N TRP A 205 -5.67 7.69 -5.00
CA TRP A 205 -5.36 9.08 -4.63
C TRP A 205 -4.21 9.20 -3.63
N ASP A 206 -3.73 10.43 -3.40
CA ASP A 206 -2.47 10.69 -2.70
C ASP A 206 -2.61 11.10 -1.23
N THR A 207 -3.80 11.49 -0.77
CA THR A 207 -4.03 12.03 0.58
C THR A 207 -5.20 11.34 1.29
N ASN A 208 -5.31 11.49 2.61
CA ASN A 208 -6.36 10.88 3.42
C ASN A 208 -7.65 11.71 3.37
N VAL A 209 -8.32 11.70 2.23
CA VAL A 209 -9.66 12.24 2.01
C VAL A 209 -10.66 11.10 1.77
N ASP A 210 -11.93 11.40 1.85
CA ASP A 210 -13.03 10.53 1.47
C ASP A 210 -13.38 10.78 0.01
N LEU A 211 -12.90 9.89 -0.88
CA LEU A 211 -13.02 10.03 -2.33
C LEU A 211 -13.64 8.76 -2.92
N ASP A 212 -14.79 8.91 -3.55
CA ASP A 212 -15.56 7.80 -4.11
C ASP A 212 -15.36 7.62 -5.62
N LEU A 213 -15.21 6.38 -6.04
CA LEU A 213 -15.38 5.98 -7.42
C LEU A 213 -16.88 5.89 -7.77
N GLN A 214 -17.31 6.62 -8.77
CA GLN A 214 -18.66 6.54 -9.31
C GLN A 214 -18.62 6.13 -10.78
N VAL A 215 -19.44 5.13 -11.14
CA VAL A 215 -19.50 4.62 -12.52
C VAL A 215 -20.96 4.54 -12.96
N MET A 216 -21.29 5.22 -14.05
CA MET A 216 -22.57 5.10 -14.73
C MET A 216 -22.48 3.93 -15.72
N ASP A 217 -23.28 2.90 -15.55
CA ASP A 217 -23.31 1.76 -16.45
C ASP A 217 -24.20 1.98 -17.68
N PRO A 218 -24.20 1.06 -18.68
CA PRO A 218 -25.00 1.20 -19.88
C PRO A 218 -26.53 1.22 -19.65
N SER A 219 -27.01 0.76 -18.50
CA SER A 219 -28.43 0.83 -18.12
C SER A 219 -28.83 2.19 -17.52
N GLY A 220 -27.84 3.06 -17.26
CA GLY A 220 -28.03 4.32 -16.55
C GLY A 220 -28.00 4.19 -15.03
N ARG A 221 -27.55 3.05 -14.51
CA ARG A 221 -27.36 2.84 -13.08
C ARG A 221 -26.05 3.47 -12.62
N LEU A 222 -26.10 4.26 -11.56
CA LEU A 222 -24.91 4.78 -10.87
C LEU A 222 -24.43 3.76 -9.84
N ILE A 223 -23.20 3.24 -10.07
CA ILE A 223 -22.50 2.34 -9.15
C ILE A 223 -21.56 3.21 -8.31
N GLU A 224 -21.72 3.17 -7.01
CA GLU A 224 -20.98 3.97 -6.03
C GLU A 224 -21.00 3.26 -4.66
N SER A 225 -20.34 3.79 -3.62
CA SER A 225 -20.29 3.19 -2.29
C SER A 225 -21.68 2.88 -1.69
N LYS A 226 -22.70 3.75 -1.93
CA LYS A 226 -24.08 3.52 -1.47
C LYS A 226 -24.84 2.45 -2.27
N ASN A 227 -24.44 2.23 -3.50
CA ASN A 227 -25.03 1.27 -4.43
C ASN A 227 -23.92 0.49 -5.14
N PRO A 228 -23.20 -0.40 -4.41
CA PRO A 228 -21.89 -0.87 -4.82
C PRO A 228 -21.89 -1.94 -5.92
N ALA A 229 -23.07 -2.40 -6.40
CA ALA A 229 -23.17 -3.44 -7.41
C ALA A 229 -23.90 -2.99 -8.67
N THR A 230 -23.53 -3.58 -9.81
CA THR A 230 -24.20 -3.33 -11.11
C THR A 230 -25.60 -3.93 -11.22
N VAL A 231 -26.02 -4.67 -10.20
CA VAL A 231 -27.35 -5.30 -10.07
C VAL A 231 -27.91 -5.04 -8.67
N ASP A 232 -29.23 -5.10 -8.56
CA ASP A 232 -29.87 -5.07 -7.24
C ASP A 232 -29.63 -6.42 -6.55
N LEU A 233 -29.18 -6.36 -5.31
CA LEU A 233 -28.95 -7.54 -4.49
C LEU A 233 -29.98 -7.55 -3.36
N ASP A 234 -30.79 -8.58 -3.30
CA ASP A 234 -31.59 -8.89 -2.10
C ASP A 234 -30.65 -9.21 -0.93
N ALA A 235 -31.08 -8.92 0.29
CA ALA A 235 -30.31 -9.20 1.48
C ALA A 235 -29.90 -10.68 1.56
N GLY A 236 -28.60 -10.94 1.52
CA GLY A 236 -28.06 -12.31 1.56
C GLY A 236 -27.94 -12.99 0.19
N ALA A 237 -28.31 -12.34 -0.90
CA ALA A 237 -28.11 -12.89 -2.24
C ALA A 237 -26.63 -12.96 -2.62
N THR A 238 -26.24 -13.98 -3.36
CA THR A 238 -24.91 -14.11 -3.96
C THR A 238 -24.81 -13.19 -5.18
N LEU A 239 -23.71 -12.44 -5.29
CA LEU A 239 -23.45 -11.62 -6.47
C LEU A 239 -23.41 -12.51 -7.74
N PRO A 240 -24.20 -12.20 -8.78
CA PRO A 240 -24.08 -12.88 -10.07
C PRO A 240 -22.66 -12.77 -10.64
N THR A 241 -22.24 -13.81 -11.35
CA THR A 241 -20.84 -13.91 -11.85
C THR A 241 -20.50 -12.88 -12.90
N ASP A 242 -21.47 -12.28 -13.57
CA ASP A 242 -21.36 -11.23 -14.58
C ASP A 242 -21.58 -9.81 -13.99
N ALA A 243 -21.95 -9.72 -12.71
CA ALA A 243 -22.08 -8.44 -12.04
C ALA A 243 -20.73 -7.88 -11.59
N GLY A 244 -20.58 -6.56 -11.71
CA GLY A 244 -19.49 -5.79 -11.14
C GLY A 244 -19.83 -5.30 -9.74
N ARG A 245 -18.81 -5.11 -8.90
CA ARG A 245 -18.97 -4.59 -7.55
C ARG A 245 -17.80 -3.71 -7.14
N ILE A 246 -18.11 -2.61 -6.45
CA ILE A 246 -17.11 -1.82 -5.70
C ILE A 246 -16.57 -2.68 -4.56
N ASP A 247 -15.25 -2.77 -4.46
CA ASP A 247 -14.56 -3.66 -3.52
C ASP A 247 -14.48 -3.08 -2.09
N ARG A 248 -14.55 -1.77 -1.96
CA ARG A 248 -14.47 -1.04 -0.68
C ARG A 248 -15.03 0.37 -0.77
N ASP A 249 -15.21 0.96 0.40
CA ASP A 249 -15.49 2.37 0.66
C ASP A 249 -14.37 2.89 1.57
N SER A 250 -13.30 3.47 0.95
CA SER A 250 -12.06 3.83 1.65
C SER A 250 -12.15 5.21 2.28
N ASN A 251 -11.72 5.36 3.53
CA ASN A 251 -11.77 6.59 4.34
C ASN A 251 -13.19 7.14 4.55
N SER A 252 -14.20 6.30 4.45
CA SER A 252 -15.63 6.63 4.53
C SER A 252 -15.94 7.54 5.71
N TYR A 253 -16.63 8.67 5.44
CA TYR A 253 -16.93 9.72 6.43
C TYR A 253 -15.70 10.20 7.20
N CYS A 254 -14.55 10.29 6.53
CA CYS A 254 -13.26 10.63 7.15
C CYS A 254 -12.82 9.68 8.28
N SER A 255 -13.34 8.45 8.32
CA SER A 255 -12.81 7.37 9.14
C SER A 255 -11.60 6.77 8.43
N ILE A 256 -10.42 7.31 8.70
CA ILE A 256 -9.21 7.05 7.93
C ILE A 256 -8.71 5.62 8.16
N ASP A 257 -8.82 4.77 7.13
CA ASP A 257 -8.28 3.41 7.08
C ASP A 257 -6.88 3.34 6.44
N ASN A 258 -6.35 4.51 6.00
CA ASN A 258 -5.09 4.64 5.28
C ASN A 258 -5.02 3.88 3.94
N ILE A 259 -6.15 3.44 3.42
CA ILE A 259 -6.31 2.89 2.09
C ILE A 259 -6.80 4.02 1.18
N ARG A 260 -6.15 4.20 0.05
CA ARG A 260 -6.40 5.35 -0.84
C ARG A 260 -6.64 4.86 -2.26
N TYR A 261 -7.60 3.95 -2.38
CA TYR A 261 -8.09 3.46 -3.66
C TYR A 261 -9.43 2.74 -3.50
N GLU A 262 -10.19 2.70 -4.58
CA GLU A 262 -11.42 1.94 -4.75
C GLU A 262 -11.44 1.30 -6.13
N ASN A 263 -12.02 0.11 -6.24
CA ASN A 263 -12.10 -0.59 -7.50
C ASN A 263 -13.52 -1.09 -7.77
N LEU A 264 -14.00 -0.87 -8.99
CA LEU A 264 -15.16 -1.59 -9.52
C LEU A 264 -14.64 -2.81 -10.29
N VAL A 265 -15.03 -3.99 -9.85
CA VAL A 265 -14.44 -5.27 -10.27
C VAL A 265 -15.48 -6.17 -10.91
N TRP A 266 -15.23 -6.67 -12.12
CA TRP A 266 -15.95 -7.75 -12.75
C TRP A 266 -15.10 -9.00 -12.83
N GLN A 267 -15.59 -10.11 -12.28
CA GLN A 267 -14.89 -11.41 -12.36
C GLN A 267 -14.95 -12.02 -13.77
N ASN A 268 -16.01 -11.73 -14.50
CA ASN A 268 -16.18 -12.01 -15.93
C ASN A 268 -16.14 -10.70 -16.72
N VAL A 269 -16.26 -10.79 -18.03
CA VAL A 269 -16.26 -9.60 -18.90
C VAL A 269 -17.41 -8.67 -18.50
N ALA A 270 -17.12 -7.40 -18.36
CA ALA A 270 -18.15 -6.39 -18.11
C ALA A 270 -19.19 -6.38 -19.25
N PRO A 271 -20.47 -6.13 -18.96
CA PRO A 271 -21.49 -5.98 -20.00
C PRO A 271 -21.10 -4.96 -21.06
N LYS A 272 -21.45 -5.25 -22.31
CA LYS A 272 -21.19 -4.32 -23.42
C LYS A 272 -21.99 -3.05 -23.27
N GLY A 273 -21.40 -1.95 -23.70
CA GLY A 273 -22.04 -0.64 -23.75
C GLY A 273 -21.20 0.47 -23.17
N ARG A 274 -21.80 1.63 -23.08
CA ARG A 274 -21.13 2.87 -22.65
C ARG A 274 -21.12 3.00 -21.14
N TYR A 275 -19.93 3.27 -20.60
CA TYR A 275 -19.70 3.55 -19.20
C TYR A 275 -19.15 4.95 -19.02
N GLY A 276 -19.73 5.73 -18.09
CA GLY A 276 -19.20 7.01 -17.66
C GLY A 276 -18.48 6.89 -16.32
N ILE A 277 -17.27 7.40 -16.20
CA ILE A 277 -16.50 7.39 -14.95
C ILE A 277 -16.49 8.79 -14.35
N TYR A 278 -16.79 8.86 -13.06
CA TYR A 278 -16.77 10.07 -12.25
C TYR A 278 -15.97 9.83 -10.98
N VAL A 279 -15.42 10.89 -10.42
CA VAL A 279 -14.74 10.89 -9.13
C VAL A 279 -15.42 11.91 -8.22
N ASN A 280 -15.95 11.43 -7.11
CA ASN A 280 -16.67 12.25 -6.16
C ASN A 280 -15.84 12.51 -4.91
N LEU A 281 -15.53 13.77 -4.61
CA LEU A 281 -14.97 14.13 -3.31
C LEU A 281 -16.15 14.21 -2.32
N PHE A 282 -16.33 13.15 -1.52
CA PHE A 282 -17.36 13.14 -0.50
C PHE A 282 -17.01 14.12 0.62
N ASP A 283 -15.81 14.03 1.17
CA ASP A 283 -15.30 14.95 2.18
C ASP A 283 -13.77 15.12 2.04
N ALA A 284 -13.32 16.35 2.12
CA ALA A 284 -11.88 16.68 2.05
C ALA A 284 -11.12 16.37 3.35
N CYS A 285 -11.79 15.96 4.42
CA CYS A 285 -11.23 15.59 5.72
C CYS A 285 -10.26 16.65 6.28
N LYS A 286 -10.58 17.93 6.06
CA LYS A 286 -9.76 19.12 6.43
C LYS A 286 -8.49 19.31 5.59
N LEU A 287 -8.35 18.64 4.46
CA LEU A 287 -7.27 18.84 3.50
C LEU A 287 -7.74 19.77 2.38
N SER A 288 -6.86 20.57 1.80
CA SER A 288 -7.19 21.57 0.79
C SER A 288 -7.37 21.00 -0.62
N SER A 289 -6.76 19.85 -0.90
CA SER A 289 -6.79 19.23 -2.23
C SER A 289 -6.40 17.78 -2.18
N VAL A 290 -6.80 17.03 -3.22
CA VAL A 290 -6.41 15.65 -3.48
C VAL A 290 -6.05 15.48 -4.95
N ARG A 291 -4.99 14.76 -5.24
CA ARG A 291 -4.67 14.26 -6.59
C ARG A 291 -5.19 12.84 -6.70
N PHE A 292 -5.81 12.53 -7.83
CA PHE A 292 -6.31 11.20 -8.10
C PHE A 292 -5.82 10.69 -9.46
N ASN A 293 -5.83 9.37 -9.61
CA ASN A 293 -5.61 8.68 -10.86
C ASN A 293 -6.71 7.64 -11.05
N VAL A 294 -7.33 7.63 -12.23
CA VAL A 294 -8.28 6.60 -12.66
C VAL A 294 -7.59 5.72 -13.70
N GLN A 295 -7.70 4.41 -13.55
CA GLN A 295 -7.19 3.44 -14.52
C GLN A 295 -8.26 2.41 -14.85
N VAL A 296 -8.25 1.94 -16.11
CA VAL A 296 -9.12 0.84 -16.56
C VAL A 296 -8.25 -0.31 -17.04
N TYR A 297 -8.54 -1.49 -16.50
CA TYR A 297 -7.80 -2.71 -16.77
C TYR A 297 -8.69 -3.77 -17.41
N SER A 298 -8.10 -4.54 -18.29
CA SER A 298 -8.68 -5.79 -18.80
C SER A 298 -7.69 -6.93 -18.65
N ALA A 299 -8.21 -8.13 -18.38
CA ALA A 299 -7.39 -9.32 -18.34
C ALA A 299 -6.91 -9.69 -19.75
N VAL A 300 -5.61 -9.92 -19.87
CA VAL A 300 -4.97 -10.43 -21.09
C VAL A 300 -4.27 -11.74 -20.79
N ASP A 301 -4.28 -12.64 -21.77
CA ASP A 301 -3.56 -13.91 -21.65
C ASP A 301 -2.07 -13.67 -21.84
N THR A 302 -1.25 -14.29 -21.01
CA THR A 302 0.20 -14.32 -21.16
C THR A 302 0.64 -15.55 -21.96
N ASP A 303 1.87 -15.53 -22.47
CA ASP A 303 2.48 -16.69 -23.15
C ASP A 303 2.54 -17.95 -22.28
N ALA A 304 2.53 -17.77 -20.95
CA ALA A 304 2.50 -18.86 -19.96
C ALA A 304 1.08 -19.42 -19.70
N GLY A 305 0.05 -18.93 -20.39
CA GLY A 305 -1.34 -19.35 -20.22
C GLY A 305 -2.00 -18.84 -18.93
N THR A 306 -1.39 -17.86 -18.28
CA THR A 306 -1.98 -17.16 -17.13
C THR A 306 -2.62 -15.85 -17.58
N LYS A 307 -3.56 -15.30 -16.80
CA LYS A 307 -4.15 -13.99 -17.05
C LYS A 307 -3.51 -12.93 -16.16
N VAL A 308 -3.21 -11.76 -16.76
CA VAL A 308 -2.74 -10.58 -16.03
C VAL A 308 -3.60 -9.37 -16.39
N LEU A 309 -3.75 -8.42 -15.47
CA LEU A 309 -4.42 -7.16 -15.75
C LEU A 309 -3.49 -6.24 -16.54
N HIS A 310 -3.96 -5.76 -17.66
CA HIS A 310 -3.30 -4.76 -18.49
C HIS A 310 -4.10 -3.46 -18.46
N SER A 311 -3.46 -2.36 -18.04
CA SER A 311 -4.06 -1.02 -18.07
C SER A 311 -4.04 -0.48 -19.50
N TRP A 312 -5.19 -0.14 -20.02
CA TRP A 312 -5.33 0.43 -21.36
C TRP A 312 -5.84 1.89 -21.33
N TYR A 313 -6.24 2.38 -20.14
CA TYR A 313 -6.64 3.77 -19.94
C TYR A 313 -6.10 4.28 -18.60
N SER A 314 -5.65 5.53 -18.58
CA SER A 314 -5.24 6.25 -17.36
C SER A 314 -5.55 7.73 -17.51
N ALA A 315 -6.10 8.33 -16.46
CA ALA A 315 -6.31 9.77 -16.35
C ALA A 315 -6.01 10.26 -14.93
N ASP A 316 -5.36 11.40 -14.85
CA ASP A 316 -5.05 12.09 -13.59
C ASP A 316 -5.93 13.32 -13.42
N GLY A 317 -6.24 13.66 -12.18
CA GLY A 317 -6.98 14.85 -11.84
C GLY A 317 -6.66 15.40 -10.46
N VAL A 318 -7.23 16.56 -10.18
CA VAL A 318 -7.14 17.24 -8.87
C VAL A 318 -8.52 17.70 -8.48
N LEU A 319 -8.89 17.48 -7.22
CA LEU A 319 -10.08 18.07 -6.60
C LEU A 319 -9.66 18.95 -5.44
N LEU A 320 -10.37 20.04 -5.24
CA LEU A 320 -10.17 21.00 -4.16
C LEU A 320 -11.27 20.83 -3.10
N ASP A 321 -10.99 21.21 -1.88
CA ASP A 321 -11.88 21.04 -0.73
C ASP A 321 -13.31 21.58 -0.95
N PHE A 322 -13.44 22.72 -1.63
CA PHE A 322 -14.75 23.31 -1.92
C PHE A 322 -15.61 22.49 -2.91
N GLN A 323 -15.03 21.47 -3.57
CA GLN A 323 -15.75 20.55 -4.46
C GLN A 323 -16.35 19.35 -3.70
N ALA A 324 -16.07 19.24 -2.39
CA ALA A 324 -16.69 18.23 -1.55
C ALA A 324 -18.21 18.45 -1.50
N ASN A 325 -18.98 17.38 -1.74
CA ASN A 325 -20.44 17.49 -1.88
C ASN A 325 -21.23 16.56 -0.95
N GLY A 326 -20.56 15.77 -0.08
CA GLY A 326 -21.20 14.84 0.85
C GLY A 326 -22.01 13.73 0.15
N GLY A 327 -21.67 13.40 -1.10
CA GLY A 327 -22.40 12.41 -1.90
C GLY A 327 -23.80 12.87 -2.33
N SER A 328 -24.05 14.19 -2.37
CA SER A 328 -25.35 14.73 -2.78
C SER A 328 -25.54 14.80 -4.30
N ASN A 329 -24.43 14.76 -5.05
CA ASN A 329 -24.41 14.86 -6.51
C ASN A 329 -23.39 13.90 -7.11
N ILE A 330 -23.52 13.64 -8.41
CA ILE A 330 -22.48 12.98 -9.21
C ILE A 330 -21.22 13.85 -9.17
N GLY A 331 -20.07 13.21 -9.03
CA GLY A 331 -18.77 13.85 -8.95
C GLY A 331 -18.27 14.41 -10.27
N LEU A 332 -16.98 14.72 -10.31
CA LEU A 332 -16.28 15.20 -11.51
C LEU A 332 -16.30 14.12 -12.59
N PHE A 333 -16.81 14.45 -13.78
CA PHE A 333 -16.69 13.59 -14.96
C PHE A 333 -15.22 13.46 -15.39
N VAL A 334 -14.74 12.22 -15.50
CA VAL A 334 -13.35 11.92 -15.92
C VAL A 334 -13.33 11.49 -17.37
N THR A 335 -14.13 10.49 -17.74
CA THR A 335 -14.17 9.93 -19.09
C THR A 335 -15.40 9.09 -19.32
N GLU A 336 -15.63 8.75 -20.58
CA GLU A 336 -16.55 7.67 -20.99
C GLU A 336 -15.86 6.75 -21.98
N PHE A 337 -16.26 5.49 -22.02
CA PHE A 337 -15.78 4.50 -22.99
C PHE A 337 -16.82 3.40 -23.22
N ASP A 338 -16.68 2.69 -24.33
CA ASP A 338 -17.56 1.58 -24.68
C ASP A 338 -16.80 0.24 -24.52
N PHE A 339 -17.29 -0.64 -23.64
CA PHE A 339 -16.90 -2.05 -23.67
C PHE A 339 -17.60 -2.76 -24.84
N GLN A 340 -16.80 -3.47 -25.67
CA GLN A 340 -17.26 -4.13 -26.89
C GLN A 340 -17.49 -5.63 -26.72
#